data_4cf1a12783292b9cda626e8077d20424
#
_entry.id   4cf1a12783292b9cda626e8077d20424
#
_cell.length_a   1.000
_cell.length_b   1.000
_cell.length_c   1.000
_cell.angle_alpha   90.00
_cell.angle_beta   90.00
_cell.angle_gamma   90.00
#
_symmetry.space_group_name_H-M   'P 1'
#
loop_
_entity.id
_entity.type
_entity.pdbx_description
1 polymer ?
#
loop_
_entity_poly.entity_id
_entity_poly.type
_entity_poly.pdbx_seq_one_letter_code
_entity_poly.pdbx_strand_id
1 'polypeptide(L)'
;MKQIPLFITVLALFAAPLSGAFIGADFGQAQAQKAKREKPKKPKTRRSEVLGKAAFQRIEQSQTWLGEEKYLEAFAPLQAILESERFSAYEKAVAIQTMGFIHAAQGDYAKTIASFERALATGHLPVRVVSDITYNLAQLYLAQGQGQKSLALLDQWFAALEGEPSAAPYALRAQIYLGMDNLAAAEKDIRLAIAKAEAPKQQWTRILLSVLLQQARYKEARPILEDAVERWPGVKTFWQQLTAVYYDADDEKLAFVAQQAMHIQGMLSSSKELSSMAQLYLYHDVPIKAAQVLQSGMDAGKIEKTEKNYELLAQSYRHAREWKASIAPLTQAAKKSDKGKFYEQLAQSHLQDEQWAKAEAALEKALEKGKLEKPADTWLLLGIARVRTEKYDAAIKAFRKAGDDDDTARDAFRWIRSIERRLAEERDAKSDG
;
A
#
# COMPACT_ATOMS: atom_id res chain seq x y z
N MET A 1 -17.25 -5.84 -1.42
CA MET A 1 -15.85 -5.71 -1.81
C MET A 1 -15.79 -4.86 -3.07
N LYS A 2 -15.40 -3.58 -2.98
CA LYS A 2 -15.32 -2.67 -4.13
C LYS A 2 -13.95 -2.86 -4.77
N GLN A 3 -13.96 -3.22 -6.04
CA GLN A 3 -12.77 -3.36 -6.89
C GLN A 3 -12.02 -2.03 -6.93
N ILE A 4 -10.75 -2.06 -6.53
CA ILE A 4 -9.82 -0.94 -6.72
C ILE A 4 -9.40 -0.97 -8.20
N PRO A 5 -9.53 0.12 -8.95
CA PRO A 5 -9.21 0.11 -10.38
C PRO A 5 -7.70 0.00 -10.60
N LEU A 6 -7.31 -1.05 -11.31
CA LEU A 6 -5.95 -1.36 -11.79
C LEU A 6 -5.52 -0.43 -12.94
N PHE A 7 -6.05 0.80 -13.03
CA PHE A 7 -6.05 1.63 -14.23
C PHE A 7 -4.84 2.54 -14.43
N ILE A 8 -3.86 2.56 -13.51
CA ILE A 8 -2.80 3.62 -13.56
C ILE A 8 -1.50 3.17 -14.25
N THR A 9 -1.27 1.89 -14.50
CA THR A 9 0.06 1.42 -14.94
C THR A 9 0.21 1.20 -16.45
N VAL A 10 -0.88 1.18 -17.22
CA VAL A 10 -0.81 1.00 -18.68
C VAL A 10 -0.50 2.31 -19.42
N LEU A 11 -0.80 3.46 -18.83
CA LEU A 11 -0.56 4.76 -19.44
C LEU A 11 0.94 5.13 -19.57
N ALA A 12 1.79 4.56 -18.74
CA ALA A 12 3.23 4.85 -18.76
C ALA A 12 3.99 4.20 -19.94
N LEU A 13 3.39 3.21 -20.61
CA LEU A 13 3.98 2.57 -21.79
C LEU A 13 3.75 3.34 -23.10
N PHE A 14 2.78 4.26 -23.12
CA PHE A 14 2.50 5.11 -24.28
C PHE A 14 3.17 6.48 -24.24
N ALA A 15 3.75 6.87 -23.11
CA ALA A 15 4.47 8.14 -22.95
C ALA A 15 5.95 8.08 -23.33
N ALA A 16 6.43 7.02 -24.00
CA ALA A 16 7.70 7.08 -24.66
C ALA A 16 7.56 8.01 -25.89
N PRO A 17 8.41 9.03 -26.06
CA PRO A 17 8.26 9.98 -27.15
C PRO A 17 8.31 9.23 -28.48
N LEU A 18 7.29 9.42 -29.29
CA LEU A 18 7.22 9.01 -30.69
C LEU A 18 8.25 9.71 -31.57
N SER A 19 9.20 10.40 -30.97
CA SER A 19 10.31 11.05 -31.65
C SER A 19 11.42 10.04 -31.96
N GLY A 20 11.46 9.54 -33.15
CA GLY A 20 12.71 9.02 -33.71
C GLY A 20 12.71 7.63 -34.33
N ALA A 21 11.61 6.96 -34.54
CA ALA A 21 11.63 5.59 -35.08
C ALA A 21 11.35 5.49 -36.59
N PHE A 22 11.47 6.56 -37.35
CA PHE A 22 11.19 6.49 -38.78
C PHE A 22 12.39 6.82 -39.72
N ILE A 23 13.56 7.18 -39.21
CA ILE A 23 14.74 7.41 -40.04
C ILE A 23 15.98 6.92 -39.30
N GLY A 24 16.63 5.88 -39.84
CA GLY A 24 18.02 5.51 -39.55
C GLY A 24 18.22 4.66 -38.31
N ALA A 25 18.12 3.37 -38.48
CA ALA A 25 18.63 2.41 -37.53
C ALA A 25 20.15 2.39 -37.55
N ASP A 26 20.78 2.86 -36.47
CA ASP A 26 22.09 2.36 -36.09
C ASP A 26 21.91 1.42 -34.89
N PHE A 27 21.72 0.15 -35.16
CA PHE A 27 21.89 -0.91 -34.18
C PHE A 27 23.33 -1.40 -34.23
N GLY A 28 24.00 -1.25 -33.10
CA GLY A 28 25.38 -1.61 -32.89
C GLY A 28 25.74 -3.00 -33.40
N GLN A 29 26.91 -3.04 -33.95
CA GLN A 29 27.58 -4.19 -34.52
C GLN A 29 27.78 -5.30 -33.47
N ALA A 30 27.03 -6.38 -33.60
CA ALA A 30 27.41 -7.66 -33.04
C ALA A 30 28.21 -8.43 -34.13
N GLN A 31 29.46 -8.71 -33.84
CA GLN A 31 30.38 -9.46 -34.71
C GLN A 31 29.79 -10.86 -34.98
N ALA A 32 29.42 -11.11 -36.24
CA ALA A 32 29.02 -12.42 -36.71
C ALA A 32 30.26 -13.24 -37.15
N GLN A 33 30.54 -14.32 -36.46
CA GLN A 33 31.44 -15.36 -36.92
C GLN A 33 30.88 -16.05 -38.15
N LYS A 34 31.72 -16.11 -39.18
CA LYS A 34 31.44 -16.75 -40.48
C LYS A 34 31.25 -18.26 -40.34
N ALA A 35 30.02 -18.73 -40.39
CA ALA A 35 29.68 -20.10 -40.75
C ALA A 35 29.25 -20.13 -42.23
N LYS A 36 29.91 -20.92 -43.06
CA LYS A 36 29.50 -21.20 -44.44
C LYS A 36 28.14 -21.88 -44.44
N ARG A 37 27.13 -21.21 -44.98
CA ARG A 37 25.83 -21.81 -45.26
C ARG A 37 25.51 -21.71 -46.74
N GLU A 38 25.01 -22.83 -47.31
CA GLU A 38 24.47 -22.93 -48.65
C GLU A 38 23.36 -21.89 -48.88
N LYS A 39 23.31 -21.34 -50.09
CA LYS A 39 22.36 -20.31 -50.49
C LYS A 39 20.95 -20.86 -50.54
N PRO A 40 20.01 -20.45 -49.68
CA PRO A 40 18.62 -20.75 -49.89
C PRO A 40 18.08 -19.99 -51.11
N LYS A 41 17.17 -20.67 -51.85
CA LYS A 41 16.44 -20.08 -52.98
C LYS A 41 15.75 -18.80 -52.51
N LYS A 42 16.04 -17.65 -53.18
CA LYS A 42 15.43 -16.36 -52.92
C LYS A 42 13.91 -16.47 -52.92
N PRO A 43 13.21 -16.11 -51.84
CA PRO A 43 11.77 -15.92 -51.90
C PRO A 43 11.48 -14.78 -52.90
N LYS A 44 10.39 -14.90 -53.65
CA LYS A 44 9.91 -13.86 -54.54
C LYS A 44 9.70 -12.60 -53.74
N THR A 45 10.62 -11.62 -53.88
CA THR A 45 10.52 -10.31 -53.26
C THR A 45 9.23 -9.64 -53.72
N ARG A 46 8.20 -9.54 -52.86
CA ARG A 46 7.20 -8.48 -53.01
C ARG A 46 7.97 -7.18 -53.15
N ARG A 47 7.70 -6.39 -54.22
CA ARG A 47 8.21 -5.02 -54.33
C ARG A 47 7.92 -4.31 -53.02
N SER A 48 8.94 -3.76 -52.36
CA SER A 48 8.73 -2.89 -51.22
C SER A 48 7.90 -1.70 -51.73
N GLU A 49 6.65 -1.60 -51.29
CA GLU A 49 5.81 -0.46 -51.58
C GLU A 49 6.44 0.74 -50.87
N VAL A 50 6.86 1.75 -51.64
CA VAL A 50 7.53 2.97 -51.17
C VAL A 50 6.48 4.10 -51.26
N LEU A 51 6.43 4.95 -50.21
CA LEU A 51 5.59 6.14 -50.25
C LEU A 51 6.06 7.07 -51.36
N GLY A 52 5.15 7.49 -52.25
CA GLY A 52 5.39 8.54 -53.20
C GLY A 52 5.65 9.89 -52.51
N LYS A 53 6.43 10.76 -53.14
CA LYS A 53 6.80 12.05 -52.54
C LYS A 53 5.62 12.83 -51.96
N ALA A 54 4.49 12.86 -52.67
CA ALA A 54 3.31 13.61 -52.21
C ALA A 54 2.63 13.00 -50.98
N ALA A 55 2.60 11.66 -50.84
CA ALA A 55 2.11 10.98 -49.67
C ALA A 55 3.06 11.17 -48.49
N PHE A 56 4.36 10.99 -48.71
CA PHE A 56 5.39 11.20 -47.71
C PHE A 56 5.29 12.60 -47.07
N GLN A 57 5.24 13.65 -47.88
CA GLN A 57 5.14 15.04 -47.39
C GLN A 57 3.89 15.27 -46.53
N ARG A 58 2.74 14.69 -46.90
CA ARG A 58 1.50 14.82 -46.13
C ARG A 58 1.56 14.08 -44.80
N ILE A 59 2.12 12.89 -44.79
CA ILE A 59 2.29 12.09 -43.59
C ILE A 59 3.29 12.79 -42.64
N GLU A 60 4.41 13.28 -43.17
CA GLU A 60 5.42 14.04 -42.41
C GLU A 60 4.81 15.30 -41.78
N GLN A 61 4.02 16.06 -42.56
CA GLN A 61 3.30 17.22 -42.06
C GLN A 61 2.33 16.87 -40.92
N SER A 62 1.58 15.78 -41.08
CA SER A 62 0.69 15.26 -40.03
C SER A 62 1.47 14.87 -38.76
N GLN A 63 2.62 14.21 -38.92
CA GLN A 63 3.49 13.81 -37.79
C GLN A 63 4.09 15.04 -37.08
N THR A 64 4.47 16.07 -37.83
CA THR A 64 4.93 17.34 -37.26
C THR A 64 3.87 17.99 -36.43
N TRP A 65 2.64 18.10 -36.92
CA TRP A 65 1.53 18.66 -36.17
C TRP A 65 1.12 17.80 -34.98
N LEU A 66 1.24 16.47 -35.07
CA LEU A 66 1.08 15.57 -33.95
C LEU A 66 2.13 15.86 -32.83
N GLY A 67 3.39 16.06 -33.21
CA GLY A 67 4.46 16.44 -32.29
C GLY A 67 4.27 17.83 -31.66
N GLU A 68 3.54 18.72 -32.34
CA GLU A 68 3.15 20.05 -31.83
C GLU A 68 1.80 20.02 -31.07
N GLU A 69 1.22 18.83 -30.83
CA GLU A 69 -0.09 18.62 -30.20
C GLU A 69 -1.27 19.27 -30.96
N LYS A 70 -1.09 19.63 -32.22
CA LYS A 70 -2.10 20.16 -33.14
C LYS A 70 -2.90 19.02 -33.76
N TYR A 71 -3.66 18.33 -32.92
CA TYR A 71 -4.32 17.07 -33.30
C TYR A 71 -5.36 17.26 -34.42
N LEU A 72 -6.12 18.33 -34.41
CA LEU A 72 -7.16 18.57 -35.42
C LEU A 72 -6.53 18.81 -36.79
N GLU A 73 -5.50 19.63 -36.85
CA GLU A 73 -4.76 19.94 -38.06
C GLU A 73 -4.04 18.69 -38.63
N ALA A 74 -3.55 17.82 -37.73
CA ALA A 74 -2.85 16.60 -38.11
C ALA A 74 -3.70 15.62 -38.96
N PHE A 75 -5.02 15.65 -38.83
CA PHE A 75 -5.92 14.82 -39.64
C PHE A 75 -6.05 15.28 -41.08
N ALA A 76 -6.03 16.57 -41.36
CA ALA A 76 -6.35 17.13 -42.68
C ALA A 76 -5.44 16.59 -43.84
N PRO A 77 -4.10 16.50 -43.69
CA PRO A 77 -3.24 15.90 -44.73
C PRO A 77 -3.55 14.42 -44.98
N LEU A 78 -3.93 13.70 -43.92
CA LEU A 78 -4.24 12.26 -44.00
C LEU A 78 -5.60 12.03 -44.70
N GLN A 79 -6.61 12.85 -44.38
CA GLN A 79 -7.90 12.81 -45.06
C GLN A 79 -7.75 13.07 -46.56
N ALA A 80 -6.94 14.06 -46.95
CA ALA A 80 -6.66 14.34 -48.35
C ALA A 80 -5.94 13.16 -49.09
N ILE A 81 -5.24 12.27 -48.36
CA ILE A 81 -4.72 11.02 -48.95
C ILE A 81 -5.88 10.03 -49.16
N LEU A 82 -6.80 9.91 -48.20
CA LEU A 82 -7.88 8.94 -48.27
C LEU A 82 -8.93 9.26 -49.35
N GLU A 83 -9.20 10.54 -49.56
CA GLU A 83 -10.21 11.04 -50.49
C GLU A 83 -9.72 11.02 -51.94
N SER A 84 -8.42 11.03 -52.16
CA SER A 84 -7.86 11.11 -53.55
C SER A 84 -7.57 9.71 -54.10
N GLU A 85 -8.01 9.47 -55.33
CA GLU A 85 -7.75 8.21 -56.05
C GLU A 85 -6.33 8.08 -56.54
N ARG A 86 -5.53 9.15 -56.56
CA ARG A 86 -4.14 9.14 -56.99
C ARG A 86 -3.18 8.41 -56.04
N PHE A 87 -3.61 8.22 -54.79
CA PHE A 87 -2.79 7.55 -53.81
C PHE A 87 -3.07 6.05 -53.81
N SER A 88 -2.01 5.27 -53.70
CA SER A 88 -2.10 3.81 -53.67
C SER A 88 -2.79 3.28 -52.42
N ALA A 89 -3.22 2.03 -52.47
CA ALA A 89 -3.83 1.37 -51.31
C ALA A 89 -2.84 1.30 -50.12
N TYR A 90 -1.56 1.15 -50.39
CA TYR A 90 -0.52 1.20 -49.34
C TYR A 90 -0.43 2.59 -48.69
N GLU A 91 -0.39 3.66 -49.47
CA GLU A 91 -0.33 5.05 -48.95
C GLU A 91 -1.59 5.36 -48.11
N LYS A 92 -2.77 4.91 -48.55
CA LYS A 92 -3.99 5.02 -47.78
C LYS A 92 -3.93 4.21 -46.47
N ALA A 93 -3.38 3.00 -46.47
CA ALA A 93 -3.18 2.19 -45.29
C ALA A 93 -2.28 2.87 -44.25
N VAL A 94 -1.17 3.46 -44.69
CA VAL A 94 -0.27 4.23 -43.82
C VAL A 94 -0.96 5.49 -43.26
N ALA A 95 -1.74 6.18 -44.07
CA ALA A 95 -2.52 7.33 -43.58
C ALA A 95 -3.52 6.92 -42.46
N ILE A 96 -4.25 5.81 -42.64
CA ILE A 96 -5.16 5.28 -41.62
C ILE A 96 -4.39 4.88 -40.33
N GLN A 97 -3.25 4.20 -40.48
CA GLN A 97 -2.38 3.87 -39.33
C GLN A 97 -1.94 5.14 -38.59
N THR A 98 -1.54 6.19 -39.31
CA THR A 98 -1.12 7.47 -38.72
C THR A 98 -2.28 8.15 -37.96
N MET A 99 -3.50 8.09 -38.50
CA MET A 99 -4.70 8.56 -37.78
C MET A 99 -4.88 7.78 -36.45
N GLY A 100 -4.61 6.49 -36.43
CA GLY A 100 -4.64 5.71 -35.22
C GLY A 100 -3.67 6.22 -34.15
N PHE A 101 -2.47 6.63 -34.53
CA PHE A 101 -1.50 7.24 -33.60
C PHE A 101 -1.97 8.62 -33.09
N ILE A 102 -2.64 9.42 -33.94
CA ILE A 102 -3.21 10.70 -33.48
C ILE A 102 -4.31 10.46 -32.44
N HIS A 103 -5.20 9.50 -32.69
CA HIS A 103 -6.24 9.14 -31.71
C HIS A 103 -5.64 8.60 -30.39
N ALA A 104 -4.55 7.82 -30.49
CA ALA A 104 -3.83 7.34 -29.31
C ALA A 104 -3.25 8.50 -28.47
N ALA A 105 -2.65 9.50 -29.14
CA ALA A 105 -2.12 10.69 -28.48
C ALA A 105 -3.21 11.54 -27.82
N GLN A 106 -4.42 11.54 -28.38
CA GLN A 106 -5.59 12.18 -27.76
C GLN A 106 -6.20 11.37 -26.59
N GLY A 107 -5.71 10.14 -26.35
CA GLY A 107 -6.29 9.23 -25.37
C GLY A 107 -7.61 8.58 -25.82
N ASP A 108 -8.00 8.73 -27.08
CA ASP A 108 -9.21 8.11 -27.64
C ASP A 108 -8.92 6.68 -28.12
N TYR A 109 -8.81 5.78 -27.16
CA TYR A 109 -8.47 4.38 -27.44
C TYR A 109 -9.51 3.65 -28.29
N ALA A 110 -10.77 4.03 -28.24
CA ALA A 110 -11.80 3.44 -29.10
C ALA A 110 -11.54 3.75 -30.58
N LYS A 111 -11.26 5.02 -30.90
CA LYS A 111 -10.91 5.41 -32.27
C LYS A 111 -9.54 4.91 -32.69
N THR A 112 -8.59 4.78 -31.75
CA THR A 112 -7.30 4.15 -32.02
C THR A 112 -7.48 2.71 -32.49
N ILE A 113 -8.26 1.91 -31.76
CA ILE A 113 -8.58 0.52 -32.13
C ILE A 113 -9.23 0.46 -33.51
N ALA A 114 -10.29 1.24 -33.73
CA ALA A 114 -10.98 1.27 -35.00
C ALA A 114 -10.07 1.64 -36.18
N SER A 115 -9.17 2.60 -35.98
CA SER A 115 -8.18 3.01 -37.00
C SER A 115 -7.16 1.91 -37.27
N PHE A 116 -6.63 1.27 -36.26
CA PHE A 116 -5.65 0.20 -36.43
C PHE A 116 -6.29 -1.05 -37.06
N GLU A 117 -7.48 -1.45 -36.65
CA GLU A 117 -8.23 -2.53 -37.32
C GLU A 117 -8.50 -2.25 -38.79
N ARG A 118 -8.95 -1.00 -39.10
CA ARG A 118 -9.14 -0.57 -40.47
C ARG A 118 -7.84 -0.56 -41.28
N ALA A 119 -6.71 -0.17 -40.68
CA ALA A 119 -5.42 -0.19 -41.33
C ALA A 119 -4.99 -1.64 -41.66
N LEU A 120 -5.14 -2.57 -40.71
CA LEU A 120 -4.88 -4.01 -40.91
C LEU A 120 -5.78 -4.63 -41.99
N ALA A 121 -7.09 -4.27 -41.98
CA ALA A 121 -8.07 -4.78 -42.94
C ALA A 121 -7.76 -4.39 -44.40
N THR A 122 -6.92 -3.35 -44.64
CA THR A 122 -6.48 -3.01 -46.00
C THR A 122 -5.63 -4.10 -46.62
N GLY A 123 -4.91 -4.89 -45.85
CA GLY A 123 -3.97 -5.92 -46.32
C GLY A 123 -2.72 -5.41 -47.03
N HIS A 124 -2.49 -4.09 -47.03
CA HIS A 124 -1.39 -3.47 -47.77
C HIS A 124 -0.21 -3.00 -46.91
N LEU A 125 -0.29 -3.17 -45.56
CA LEU A 125 0.81 -2.81 -44.69
C LEU A 125 1.94 -3.84 -44.72
N PRO A 126 3.22 -3.42 -44.58
CA PRO A 126 4.35 -4.32 -44.44
C PRO A 126 4.19 -5.26 -43.24
N VAL A 127 4.74 -6.47 -43.33
CA VAL A 127 4.63 -7.50 -42.26
C VAL A 127 5.08 -6.96 -40.91
N ARG A 128 6.15 -6.20 -40.86
CA ARG A 128 6.65 -5.60 -39.62
C ARG A 128 5.61 -4.64 -39.00
N VAL A 129 5.01 -3.78 -39.82
CA VAL A 129 3.99 -2.83 -39.38
C VAL A 129 2.72 -3.55 -38.90
N VAL A 130 2.32 -4.59 -39.62
CA VAL A 130 1.21 -5.49 -39.18
C VAL A 130 1.50 -6.06 -37.80
N SER A 131 2.72 -6.59 -37.58
CA SER A 131 3.16 -7.14 -36.30
C SER A 131 3.07 -6.08 -35.18
N ASP A 132 3.61 -4.88 -35.43
CA ASP A 132 3.60 -3.79 -34.43
C ASP A 132 2.16 -3.37 -34.08
N ILE A 133 1.29 -3.21 -35.08
CA ILE A 133 -0.12 -2.85 -34.85
C ILE A 133 -0.86 -3.97 -34.12
N THR A 134 -0.63 -5.21 -34.47
CA THR A 134 -1.28 -6.36 -33.80
C THR A 134 -0.91 -6.43 -32.33
N TYR A 135 0.37 -6.19 -32.01
CA TYR A 135 0.83 -6.13 -30.63
C TYR A 135 0.22 -4.94 -29.87
N ASN A 136 0.15 -3.76 -30.49
CA ASN A 136 -0.47 -2.58 -29.89
C ASN A 136 -1.98 -2.77 -29.67
N LEU A 137 -2.68 -3.40 -30.61
CA LEU A 137 -4.09 -3.76 -30.45
C LEU A 137 -4.31 -4.73 -29.28
N ALA A 138 -3.44 -5.73 -29.11
CA ALA A 138 -3.51 -6.62 -27.97
C ALA A 138 -3.42 -5.86 -26.64
N GLN A 139 -2.50 -4.90 -26.53
CA GLN A 139 -2.38 -4.05 -25.34
C GLN A 139 -3.63 -3.19 -25.11
N LEU A 140 -4.16 -2.57 -26.19
CA LEU A 140 -5.36 -1.73 -26.11
C LEU A 140 -6.59 -2.53 -25.70
N TYR A 141 -6.79 -3.72 -26.24
CA TYR A 141 -7.89 -4.61 -25.84
C TYR A 141 -7.75 -5.07 -24.39
N LEU A 142 -6.54 -5.35 -23.91
CA LEU A 142 -6.31 -5.64 -22.50
C LEU A 142 -6.71 -4.46 -21.62
N ALA A 143 -6.32 -3.25 -22.01
CA ALA A 143 -6.66 -2.03 -21.26
C ALA A 143 -8.18 -1.79 -21.20
N GLN A 144 -8.93 -2.23 -22.21
CA GLN A 144 -10.39 -2.19 -22.24
C GLN A 144 -11.07 -3.38 -21.53
N GLY A 145 -10.31 -4.27 -20.88
CA GLY A 145 -10.84 -5.47 -20.23
C GLY A 145 -11.31 -6.57 -21.19
N GLN A 146 -10.98 -6.46 -22.50
CA GLN A 146 -11.34 -7.45 -23.51
C GLN A 146 -10.25 -8.51 -23.65
N GLY A 147 -9.99 -9.25 -22.57
CA GLY A 147 -8.89 -10.21 -22.46
C GLY A 147 -8.85 -11.27 -23.56
N GLN A 148 -10.01 -11.81 -23.97
CA GLN A 148 -10.06 -12.83 -25.03
C GLN A 148 -9.59 -12.29 -26.39
N LYS A 149 -10.00 -11.08 -26.77
CA LYS A 149 -9.53 -10.46 -28.02
C LYS A 149 -8.05 -10.13 -27.95
N SER A 150 -7.61 -9.61 -26.79
CA SER A 150 -6.20 -9.35 -26.55
C SER A 150 -5.35 -10.61 -26.69
N LEU A 151 -5.79 -11.73 -26.12
CA LEU A 151 -5.11 -13.02 -26.22
C LEU A 151 -5.04 -13.52 -27.67
N ALA A 152 -6.17 -13.48 -28.37
CA ALA A 152 -6.23 -13.93 -29.76
C ALA A 152 -5.27 -13.15 -30.67
N LEU A 153 -5.17 -11.83 -30.52
CA LEU A 153 -4.22 -10.98 -31.25
C LEU A 153 -2.76 -11.28 -30.88
N LEU A 154 -2.51 -11.50 -29.61
CA LEU A 154 -1.17 -11.79 -29.13
C LEU A 154 -0.70 -13.18 -29.58
N ASP A 155 -1.60 -14.18 -29.61
CA ASP A 155 -1.30 -15.51 -30.15
C ASP A 155 -1.03 -15.46 -31.66
N GLN A 156 -1.76 -14.64 -32.43
CA GLN A 156 -1.48 -14.38 -33.85
C GLN A 156 -0.10 -13.74 -34.00
N TRP A 157 0.23 -12.79 -33.13
CA TRP A 157 1.53 -12.13 -33.12
C TRP A 157 2.66 -13.13 -32.86
N PHE A 158 2.53 -13.99 -31.83
CA PHE A 158 3.50 -15.05 -31.53
C PHE A 158 3.68 -16.02 -32.70
N ALA A 159 2.59 -16.40 -33.37
CA ALA A 159 2.61 -17.33 -34.49
C ALA A 159 3.29 -16.74 -35.76
N ALA A 160 3.22 -15.42 -35.93
CA ALA A 160 3.81 -14.73 -37.07
C ALA A 160 5.27 -14.31 -36.84
N LEU A 161 5.79 -14.45 -35.61
CA LEU A 161 7.11 -13.97 -35.27
C LEU A 161 8.21 -14.88 -35.82
N GLU A 162 9.17 -14.31 -36.53
CA GLU A 162 10.40 -14.99 -36.94
C GLU A 162 11.45 -14.84 -35.81
N GLY A 163 11.69 -15.92 -35.06
CA GLY A 163 12.67 -15.97 -34.00
C GLY A 163 12.07 -15.99 -32.59
N GLU A 164 12.91 -15.82 -31.60
CA GLU A 164 12.53 -15.91 -30.20
C GLU A 164 12.00 -14.57 -29.68
N PRO A 165 10.80 -14.55 -29.06
CA PRO A 165 10.26 -13.31 -28.49
C PRO A 165 11.12 -12.77 -27.34
N SER A 166 11.13 -11.45 -27.21
CA SER A 166 11.68 -10.79 -26.03
C SER A 166 10.83 -11.07 -24.77
N ALA A 167 11.24 -10.58 -23.62
CA ALA A 167 10.56 -10.78 -22.35
C ALA A 167 9.15 -10.15 -22.26
N ALA A 168 8.98 -8.95 -22.85
CA ALA A 168 7.76 -8.15 -22.68
C ALA A 168 6.47 -8.82 -23.21
N PRO A 169 6.43 -9.47 -24.38
CA PRO A 169 5.24 -10.19 -24.85
C PRO A 169 4.78 -11.31 -23.93
N TYR A 170 5.70 -12.05 -23.31
CA TYR A 170 5.35 -13.05 -22.32
C TYR A 170 4.71 -12.41 -21.07
N ALA A 171 5.25 -11.28 -20.59
CA ALA A 171 4.67 -10.57 -19.47
C ALA A 171 3.26 -10.03 -19.78
N LEU A 172 3.04 -9.53 -21.01
CA LEU A 172 1.71 -9.11 -21.47
C LEU A 172 0.73 -10.28 -21.47
N ARG A 173 1.13 -11.44 -22.02
CA ARG A 173 0.27 -12.62 -22.06
C ARG A 173 -0.02 -13.16 -20.65
N ALA A 174 0.98 -13.14 -19.76
CA ALA A 174 0.78 -13.48 -18.36
C ALA A 174 -0.26 -12.58 -17.67
N GLN A 175 -0.22 -11.28 -17.96
CA GLN A 175 -1.21 -10.33 -17.42
C GLN A 175 -2.63 -10.60 -17.95
N ILE A 176 -2.74 -10.96 -19.24
CA ILE A 176 -4.02 -11.36 -19.83
C ILE A 176 -4.55 -12.62 -19.15
N TYR A 177 -3.73 -13.66 -19.01
CA TYR A 177 -4.12 -14.91 -18.36
C TYR A 177 -4.51 -14.71 -16.89
N LEU A 178 -3.79 -13.84 -16.17
CA LEU A 178 -4.13 -13.48 -14.79
C LEU A 178 -5.51 -12.81 -14.72
N GLY A 179 -5.81 -11.90 -15.65
CA GLY A 179 -7.13 -11.26 -15.74
C GLY A 179 -8.26 -12.21 -16.14
N MET A 180 -7.94 -13.33 -16.74
CA MET A 180 -8.87 -14.41 -17.12
C MET A 180 -8.92 -15.55 -16.09
N ASP A 181 -8.27 -15.40 -14.93
CA ASP A 181 -8.15 -16.40 -13.86
C ASP A 181 -7.45 -17.70 -14.29
N ASN A 182 -6.68 -17.67 -15.38
CA ASN A 182 -5.86 -18.79 -15.81
C ASN A 182 -4.46 -18.69 -15.17
N LEU A 183 -4.41 -19.01 -13.86
CA LEU A 183 -3.22 -18.84 -13.06
C LEU A 183 -2.03 -19.69 -13.54
N ALA A 184 -2.29 -20.90 -14.05
CA ALA A 184 -1.22 -21.80 -14.54
C ALA A 184 -0.52 -21.24 -15.79
N ALA A 185 -1.29 -20.74 -16.75
CA ALA A 185 -0.74 -20.11 -17.94
C ALA A 185 -0.05 -18.77 -17.62
N ALA A 186 -0.64 -17.98 -16.72
CA ALA A 186 -0.05 -16.74 -16.24
C ALA A 186 1.33 -16.97 -15.58
N GLU A 187 1.43 -17.98 -14.71
CA GLU A 187 2.70 -18.34 -14.06
C GLU A 187 3.77 -18.75 -15.07
N LYS A 188 3.43 -19.64 -16.00
CA LYS A 188 4.36 -20.08 -17.04
C LYS A 188 4.96 -18.91 -17.79
N ASP A 189 4.12 -18.00 -18.26
CA ASP A 189 4.55 -16.89 -19.08
C ASP A 189 5.31 -15.81 -18.27
N ILE A 190 4.88 -15.52 -17.03
CA ILE A 190 5.60 -14.52 -16.23
C ILE A 190 6.97 -15.03 -15.79
N ARG A 191 7.13 -16.32 -15.50
CA ARG A 191 8.45 -16.91 -15.22
C ARG A 191 9.37 -16.83 -16.43
N LEU A 192 8.84 -17.07 -17.65
CA LEU A 192 9.59 -16.88 -18.89
C LEU A 192 10.01 -15.43 -19.10
N ALA A 193 9.11 -14.48 -18.84
CA ALA A 193 9.42 -13.05 -18.92
C ALA A 193 10.54 -12.66 -17.97
N ILE A 194 10.45 -13.10 -16.72
CA ILE A 194 11.46 -12.82 -15.69
C ILE A 194 12.81 -13.46 -16.06
N ALA A 195 12.81 -14.71 -16.53
CA ALA A 195 14.03 -15.40 -16.93
C ALA A 195 14.75 -14.76 -18.13
N LYS A 196 14.00 -14.10 -19.03
CA LYS A 196 14.55 -13.37 -20.20
C LYS A 196 14.91 -11.92 -19.90
N ALA A 197 14.60 -11.41 -18.71
CA ALA A 197 14.89 -10.03 -18.35
C ALA A 197 16.36 -9.85 -17.96
N GLU A 198 16.97 -8.77 -18.41
CA GLU A 198 18.30 -8.36 -17.96
C GLU A 198 18.32 -7.92 -16.49
N ALA A 199 17.20 -7.38 -16.02
CA ALA A 199 17.00 -6.94 -14.64
C ALA A 199 15.56 -7.19 -14.17
N PRO A 200 15.34 -7.48 -12.87
CA PRO A 200 14.02 -7.64 -12.31
C PRO A 200 13.15 -6.40 -12.52
N LYS A 201 11.90 -6.61 -12.97
CA LYS A 201 10.92 -5.53 -13.15
C LYS A 201 9.84 -5.64 -12.08
N GLN A 202 9.62 -4.55 -11.36
CA GLN A 202 8.64 -4.48 -10.28
C GLN A 202 7.24 -4.97 -10.71
N GLN A 203 6.79 -4.60 -11.90
CA GLN A 203 5.48 -4.99 -12.42
C GLN A 203 5.39 -6.51 -12.64
N TRP A 204 6.46 -7.14 -13.13
CA TRP A 204 6.48 -8.58 -13.39
C TRP A 204 6.54 -9.38 -12.09
N THR A 205 7.30 -8.90 -11.12
CA THR A 205 7.30 -9.44 -9.75
C THR A 205 5.91 -9.39 -9.14
N ARG A 206 5.16 -8.29 -9.34
CA ARG A 206 3.77 -8.17 -8.88
C ARG A 206 2.83 -9.21 -9.52
N ILE A 207 2.99 -9.47 -10.83
CA ILE A 207 2.19 -10.50 -11.52
C ILE A 207 2.48 -11.88 -10.94
N LEU A 208 3.75 -12.26 -10.78
CA LEU A 208 4.14 -13.54 -10.21
C LEU A 208 3.62 -13.70 -8.77
N LEU A 209 3.81 -12.68 -7.94
CA LEU A 209 3.29 -12.68 -6.57
C LEU A 209 1.77 -12.79 -6.53
N SER A 210 1.05 -12.09 -7.43
CA SER A 210 -0.41 -12.20 -7.53
C SER A 210 -0.85 -13.63 -7.81
N VAL A 211 -0.16 -14.33 -8.72
CA VAL A 211 -0.45 -15.75 -9.04
C VAL A 211 -0.18 -16.64 -7.82
N LEU A 212 0.98 -16.51 -7.19
CA LEU A 212 1.36 -17.37 -6.07
C LEU A 212 0.48 -17.16 -4.84
N LEU A 213 0.15 -15.91 -4.51
CA LEU A 213 -0.69 -15.57 -3.37
C LEU A 213 -2.16 -16.01 -3.58
N GLN A 214 -2.69 -15.90 -4.81
CA GLN A 214 -4.03 -16.43 -5.11
C GLN A 214 -4.10 -17.94 -4.98
N GLN A 215 -3.00 -18.65 -5.19
CA GLN A 215 -2.89 -20.11 -5.02
C GLN A 215 -2.49 -20.51 -3.59
N ALA A 216 -2.39 -19.55 -2.65
CA ALA A 216 -1.90 -19.77 -1.29
C ALA A 216 -0.50 -20.43 -1.22
N ARG A 217 0.34 -20.21 -2.23
CA ARG A 217 1.71 -20.75 -2.31
C ARG A 217 2.70 -19.83 -1.58
N TYR A 218 2.43 -19.61 -0.29
CA TYR A 218 3.16 -18.62 0.53
C TYR A 218 4.64 -18.96 0.70
N LYS A 219 5.00 -20.24 0.77
CA LYS A 219 6.40 -20.67 0.85
C LYS A 219 7.24 -20.24 -0.36
N GLU A 220 6.63 -20.19 -1.54
CA GLU A 220 7.31 -19.73 -2.76
C GLU A 220 7.25 -18.20 -2.90
N ALA A 221 6.18 -17.57 -2.43
CA ALA A 221 6.04 -16.12 -2.45
C ALA A 221 7.00 -15.41 -1.49
N ARG A 222 7.32 -16.03 -0.33
CA ARG A 222 8.18 -15.45 0.71
C ARG A 222 9.52 -14.95 0.18
N PRO A 223 10.40 -15.76 -0.42
CA PRO A 223 11.71 -15.28 -0.88
C PRO A 223 11.60 -14.22 -1.98
N ILE A 224 10.53 -14.25 -2.80
CA ILE A 224 10.29 -13.24 -3.83
C ILE A 224 9.88 -11.91 -3.19
N LEU A 225 9.09 -11.95 -2.11
CA LEU A 225 8.69 -10.76 -1.36
C LEU A 225 9.85 -10.16 -0.57
N GLU A 226 10.70 -11.00 0.03
CA GLU A 226 11.92 -10.57 0.72
C GLU A 226 12.86 -9.82 -0.25
N ASP A 227 13.12 -10.37 -1.44
CA ASP A 227 13.87 -9.67 -2.50
C ASP A 227 13.16 -8.39 -2.99
N ALA A 228 11.82 -8.43 -3.11
CA ALA A 228 11.05 -7.28 -3.57
C ALA A 228 11.08 -6.10 -2.59
N VAL A 229 11.02 -6.31 -1.28
CA VAL A 229 11.12 -5.23 -0.30
C VAL A 229 12.55 -4.66 -0.19
N GLU A 230 13.57 -5.47 -0.48
CA GLU A 230 14.95 -5.02 -0.55
C GLU A 230 15.18 -4.12 -1.79
N ARG A 231 14.70 -4.56 -2.97
CA ARG A 231 14.87 -3.81 -4.22
C ARG A 231 13.99 -2.57 -4.32
N TRP A 232 12.78 -2.64 -3.82
CA TRP A 232 11.78 -1.57 -3.89
C TRP A 232 11.19 -1.25 -2.51
N PRO A 233 12.02 -0.78 -1.57
CA PRO A 233 11.62 -0.57 -0.17
C PRO A 233 10.45 0.40 -0.02
N GLY A 234 10.26 1.35 -0.95
CA GLY A 234 9.16 2.32 -0.94
C GLY A 234 7.80 1.76 -1.34
N VAL A 235 7.68 0.47 -1.70
CA VAL A 235 6.44 -0.13 -2.17
C VAL A 235 5.68 -0.79 -1.01
N LYS A 236 4.78 -0.04 -0.39
CA LYS A 236 3.97 -0.49 0.76
C LYS A 236 3.28 -1.85 0.55
N THR A 237 2.80 -2.13 -0.67
CA THR A 237 2.08 -3.38 -0.95
C THR A 237 2.95 -4.63 -0.79
N PHE A 238 4.24 -4.57 -1.12
CA PHE A 238 5.16 -5.69 -0.90
C PHE A 238 5.36 -5.97 0.59
N TRP A 239 5.54 -4.94 1.41
CA TRP A 239 5.62 -5.08 2.85
C TRP A 239 4.35 -5.66 3.47
N GLN A 240 3.18 -5.23 3.00
CA GLN A 240 1.90 -5.76 3.46
C GLN A 240 1.73 -7.24 3.11
N GLN A 241 2.09 -7.63 1.88
CA GLN A 241 2.05 -9.03 1.45
C GLN A 241 3.06 -9.87 2.22
N LEU A 242 4.28 -9.36 2.43
CA LEU A 242 5.31 -10.05 3.23
C LEU A 242 4.86 -10.26 4.68
N THR A 243 4.26 -9.24 5.28
CA THR A 243 3.67 -9.34 6.62
C THR A 243 2.62 -10.44 6.69
N ALA A 244 1.72 -10.51 5.71
CA ALA A 244 0.69 -11.54 5.64
C ALA A 244 1.29 -12.95 5.48
N VAL A 245 2.32 -13.09 4.66
CA VAL A 245 3.03 -14.37 4.46
C VAL A 245 3.78 -14.81 5.73
N TYR A 246 4.34 -13.87 6.49
CA TYR A 246 4.94 -14.21 7.78
C TYR A 246 3.91 -14.66 8.81
N TYR A 247 2.73 -14.04 8.87
CA TYR A 247 1.63 -14.51 9.74
C TYR A 247 1.12 -15.89 9.34
N ASP A 248 1.01 -16.18 8.05
CA ASP A 248 0.62 -17.53 7.59
C ASP A 248 1.63 -18.61 7.97
N ALA A 249 2.90 -18.25 8.07
CA ALA A 249 3.98 -19.12 8.50
C ALA A 249 4.16 -19.20 10.03
N ASP A 250 3.23 -18.63 10.83
CA ASP A 250 3.34 -18.47 12.29
C ASP A 250 4.62 -17.73 12.75
N ASP A 251 5.20 -16.92 11.86
CA ASP A 251 6.41 -16.13 12.15
C ASP A 251 6.02 -14.70 12.59
N GLU A 252 5.36 -14.61 13.76
CA GLU A 252 4.86 -13.33 14.30
C GLU A 252 5.98 -12.30 14.50
N LYS A 253 7.19 -12.75 14.80
CA LYS A 253 8.34 -11.85 15.02
C LYS A 253 8.73 -11.13 13.72
N LEU A 254 8.85 -11.87 12.60
CA LEU A 254 9.17 -11.27 11.30
C LEU A 254 8.00 -10.44 10.77
N ALA A 255 6.74 -10.84 11.02
CA ALA A 255 5.58 -10.03 10.70
C ALA A 255 5.62 -8.69 11.44
N PHE A 256 5.98 -8.69 12.73
CA PHE A 256 6.17 -7.46 13.51
C PHE A 256 7.31 -6.59 12.95
N VAL A 257 8.46 -7.19 12.64
CA VAL A 257 9.60 -6.47 12.03
C VAL A 257 9.21 -5.81 10.71
N ALA A 258 8.46 -6.51 9.85
CA ALA A 258 7.97 -5.96 8.58
C ALA A 258 7.01 -4.77 8.79
N GLN A 259 6.09 -4.86 9.77
CA GLN A 259 5.20 -3.75 10.12
C GLN A 259 5.97 -2.57 10.74
N GLN A 260 6.97 -2.85 11.57
CA GLN A 260 7.85 -1.85 12.14
C GLN A 260 8.64 -1.11 11.04
N ALA A 261 9.14 -1.84 10.02
CA ALA A 261 9.80 -1.24 8.87
C ALA A 261 8.87 -0.29 8.09
N MET A 262 7.61 -0.68 7.85
CA MET A 262 6.60 0.20 7.24
C MET A 262 6.36 1.47 8.08
N HIS A 263 6.31 1.34 9.40
CA HIS A 263 6.15 2.49 10.29
C HIS A 263 7.35 3.45 10.22
N ILE A 264 8.58 2.93 10.33
CA ILE A 264 9.81 3.73 10.28
C ILE A 264 9.97 4.45 8.95
N GLN A 265 9.55 3.83 7.83
CA GLN A 265 9.57 4.44 6.51
C GLN A 265 8.40 5.41 6.26
N GLY A 266 7.54 5.66 7.26
CA GLY A 266 6.42 6.59 7.15
C GLY A 266 5.27 6.12 6.25
N MET A 267 5.20 4.83 5.95
CA MET A 267 4.16 4.24 5.10
C MET A 267 2.80 4.11 5.79
N LEU A 268 2.79 4.12 7.14
CA LEU A 268 1.57 4.11 7.92
C LEU A 268 1.12 5.56 8.15
N SER A 269 -0.05 5.91 7.62
CA SER A 269 -0.51 7.31 7.60
C SER A 269 -1.91 7.53 8.18
N SER A 270 -2.76 6.50 8.19
CA SER A 270 -4.11 6.61 8.73
C SER A 270 -4.14 6.40 10.24
N SER A 271 -5.14 7.01 10.91
CA SER A 271 -5.37 6.84 12.35
C SER A 271 -5.46 5.36 12.75
N LYS A 272 -6.13 4.55 11.93
CA LYS A 272 -6.27 3.11 12.16
C LYS A 272 -4.92 2.39 12.10
N GLU A 273 -4.11 2.65 11.08
CA GLU A 273 -2.81 1.99 10.91
C GLU A 273 -1.85 2.34 12.07
N LEU A 274 -1.77 3.62 12.43
CA LEU A 274 -0.91 4.07 13.52
C LEU A 274 -1.37 3.54 14.88
N SER A 275 -2.68 3.54 15.15
CA SER A 275 -3.22 2.97 16.40
C SER A 275 -3.01 1.46 16.46
N SER A 276 -3.16 0.74 15.33
CA SER A 276 -2.86 -0.69 15.26
C SER A 276 -1.37 -0.97 15.50
N MET A 277 -0.48 -0.13 14.95
CA MET A 277 0.96 -0.25 15.19
C MET A 277 1.30 -0.02 16.67
N ALA A 278 0.64 0.92 17.33
CA ALA A 278 0.81 1.14 18.76
C ALA A 278 0.35 -0.06 19.60
N GLN A 279 -0.79 -0.68 19.24
CA GLN A 279 -1.25 -1.92 19.89
C GLN A 279 -0.26 -3.07 19.69
N LEU A 280 0.33 -3.15 18.50
CA LEU A 280 1.32 -4.18 18.19
C LEU A 280 2.61 -3.97 18.99
N TYR A 281 3.06 -2.72 19.18
CA TYR A 281 4.18 -2.42 20.07
C TYR A 281 3.89 -2.82 21.52
N LEU A 282 2.64 -2.61 22.00
CA LEU A 282 2.24 -3.06 23.33
C LEU A 282 2.24 -4.59 23.45
N TYR A 283 1.73 -5.28 22.44
CA TYR A 283 1.70 -6.74 22.40
C TYR A 283 3.11 -7.35 22.47
N HIS A 284 4.07 -6.71 21.79
CA HIS A 284 5.47 -7.13 21.81
C HIS A 284 6.32 -6.50 22.94
N ASP A 285 5.66 -5.99 23.99
CA ASP A 285 6.31 -5.41 25.18
C ASP A 285 7.29 -4.26 24.86
N VAL A 286 6.91 -3.39 23.93
CA VAL A 286 7.66 -2.16 23.57
C VAL A 286 6.79 -0.91 23.83
N PRO A 287 6.30 -0.70 25.07
CA PRO A 287 5.26 0.27 25.37
C PRO A 287 5.67 1.72 25.11
N ILE A 288 6.93 2.05 25.26
CA ILE A 288 7.41 3.42 24.99
C ILE A 288 7.28 3.79 23.50
N LYS A 289 7.49 2.83 22.58
CA LYS A 289 7.29 3.04 21.15
C LYS A 289 5.81 3.20 20.81
N ALA A 290 4.94 2.44 21.47
CA ALA A 290 3.50 2.62 21.35
C ALA A 290 3.07 4.05 21.73
N ALA A 291 3.55 4.55 22.88
CA ALA A 291 3.29 5.90 23.32
C ALA A 291 3.81 6.95 22.33
N GLN A 292 5.02 6.79 21.82
CA GLN A 292 5.62 7.70 20.83
C GLN A 292 4.79 7.79 19.55
N VAL A 293 4.34 6.64 19.01
CA VAL A 293 3.49 6.61 17.81
C VAL A 293 2.18 7.33 18.02
N LEU A 294 1.52 7.06 19.16
CA LEU A 294 0.24 7.69 19.49
C LEU A 294 0.38 9.20 19.73
N GLN A 295 1.36 9.59 20.53
CA GLN A 295 1.59 10.99 20.86
C GLN A 295 1.93 11.80 19.59
N SER A 296 2.91 11.36 18.82
CA SER A 296 3.31 12.04 17.58
C SER A 296 2.20 12.06 16.53
N GLY A 297 1.42 10.96 16.44
CA GLY A 297 0.27 10.87 15.55
C GLY A 297 -0.85 11.85 15.93
N MET A 298 -1.12 12.02 17.23
CA MET A 298 -2.12 12.97 17.73
C MET A 298 -1.64 14.42 17.55
N ASP A 299 -0.36 14.69 17.77
CA ASP A 299 0.23 16.03 17.63
C ASP A 299 0.24 16.48 16.17
N ALA A 300 0.51 15.53 15.25
CA ALA A 300 0.45 15.76 13.81
C ALA A 300 -1.00 15.76 13.23
N GLY A 301 -2.03 15.54 14.05
CA GLY A 301 -3.43 15.45 13.59
C GLY A 301 -3.76 14.20 12.78
N LYS A 302 -2.86 13.21 12.72
CA LYS A 302 -3.06 11.94 12.01
C LYS A 302 -3.89 10.94 12.82
N ILE A 303 -3.84 11.02 14.13
CA ILE A 303 -4.64 10.19 15.04
C ILE A 303 -5.69 11.08 15.69
N GLU A 304 -6.94 10.65 15.60
CA GLU A 304 -8.07 11.34 16.23
C GLU A 304 -7.95 11.33 17.76
N LYS A 305 -8.25 12.48 18.38
CA LYS A 305 -8.21 12.67 19.84
C LYS A 305 -9.48 12.15 20.51
N THR A 306 -9.76 10.85 20.32
CA THR A 306 -10.91 10.14 20.92
C THR A 306 -10.61 9.65 22.34
N GLU A 307 -11.66 9.30 23.12
CA GLU A 307 -11.50 8.62 24.41
C GLU A 307 -10.60 7.39 24.28
N LYS A 308 -10.89 6.52 23.31
CA LYS A 308 -10.15 5.28 23.05
C LYS A 308 -8.66 5.50 22.77
N ASN A 309 -8.34 6.49 21.97
CA ASN A 309 -6.94 6.76 21.61
C ASN A 309 -6.17 7.40 22.79
N TYR A 310 -6.83 8.24 23.59
CA TYR A 310 -6.23 8.72 24.84
C TYR A 310 -6.05 7.59 25.88
N GLU A 311 -7.01 6.66 25.98
CA GLU A 311 -6.87 5.47 26.83
C GLU A 311 -5.66 4.63 26.42
N LEU A 312 -5.51 4.36 25.10
CA LEU A 312 -4.40 3.59 24.56
C LEU A 312 -3.04 4.28 24.81
N LEU A 313 -2.97 5.61 24.64
CA LEU A 313 -1.77 6.39 24.92
C LEU A 313 -1.42 6.33 26.42
N ALA A 314 -2.40 6.50 27.28
CA ALA A 314 -2.21 6.41 28.72
C ALA A 314 -1.76 5.01 29.15
N GLN A 315 -2.38 3.97 28.61
CA GLN A 315 -2.00 2.58 28.83
C GLN A 315 -0.54 2.36 28.40
N SER A 316 -0.14 2.86 27.23
CA SER A 316 1.23 2.76 26.74
C SER A 316 2.24 3.38 27.71
N TYR A 317 1.98 4.59 28.19
CA TYR A 317 2.84 5.22 29.20
C TYR A 317 2.87 4.46 30.52
N ARG A 318 1.72 3.96 31.00
CA ARG A 318 1.65 3.19 32.25
C ARG A 318 2.41 1.87 32.16
N HIS A 319 2.32 1.15 31.04
CA HIS A 319 3.11 -0.07 30.82
C HIS A 319 4.61 0.24 30.71
N ALA A 320 4.97 1.42 30.20
CA ALA A 320 6.35 1.90 30.21
C ALA A 320 6.82 2.42 31.58
N ARG A 321 5.94 2.43 32.62
CA ARG A 321 6.14 3.04 33.93
C ARG A 321 6.40 4.55 33.89
N GLU A 322 6.02 5.19 32.80
CA GLU A 322 6.06 6.65 32.63
C GLU A 322 4.81 7.30 33.24
N TRP A 323 4.68 7.16 34.56
CA TRP A 323 3.47 7.55 35.32
C TRP A 323 3.10 9.00 35.09
N LYS A 324 4.06 9.89 35.16
CA LYS A 324 3.87 11.32 34.96
C LYS A 324 3.34 11.65 33.56
N ALA A 325 3.87 10.98 32.53
CA ALA A 325 3.45 11.16 31.15
C ALA A 325 2.02 10.63 30.90
N SER A 326 1.58 9.63 31.66
CA SER A 326 0.22 9.07 31.55
C SER A 326 -0.88 9.99 32.08
N ILE A 327 -0.56 10.98 32.92
CA ILE A 327 -1.54 11.87 33.58
C ILE A 327 -2.32 12.71 32.56
N ALA A 328 -1.64 13.31 31.60
CA ALA A 328 -2.28 14.17 30.59
C ALA A 328 -3.29 13.40 29.72
N PRO A 329 -2.94 12.28 29.09
CA PRO A 329 -3.91 11.53 28.31
C PRO A 329 -5.04 10.92 29.15
N LEU A 330 -4.79 10.47 30.40
CA LEU A 330 -5.87 10.03 31.31
C LEU A 330 -6.84 11.15 31.62
N THR A 331 -6.33 12.36 31.86
CA THR A 331 -7.17 13.54 32.09
C THR A 331 -8.08 13.81 30.90
N GLN A 332 -7.57 13.66 29.66
CA GLN A 332 -8.37 13.86 28.46
C GLN A 332 -9.40 12.72 28.25
N ALA A 333 -9.03 11.48 28.54
CA ALA A 333 -9.95 10.34 28.50
C ALA A 333 -11.08 10.52 29.52
N ALA A 334 -10.74 10.89 30.76
CA ALA A 334 -11.70 11.13 31.82
C ALA A 334 -12.70 12.25 31.52
N LYS A 335 -12.27 13.32 30.84
CA LYS A 335 -13.15 14.41 30.39
C LYS A 335 -14.14 13.97 29.30
N LYS A 336 -13.79 12.99 28.52
CA LYS A 336 -14.62 12.47 27.42
C LYS A 336 -15.52 11.30 27.80
N SER A 337 -15.34 10.79 29.02
CA SER A 337 -16.04 9.59 29.51
C SER A 337 -16.95 9.91 30.69
N ASP A 338 -18.02 9.14 30.82
CA ASP A 338 -18.89 9.12 31.97
C ASP A 338 -18.51 8.02 33.01
N LYS A 339 -17.39 7.30 32.74
CA LYS A 339 -16.94 6.18 33.59
C LYS A 339 -15.89 6.61 34.60
N GLY A 340 -16.02 6.15 35.83
CA GLY A 340 -15.06 6.40 36.91
C GLY A 340 -13.69 5.78 36.70
N LYS A 341 -13.58 4.72 35.84
CA LYS A 341 -12.33 3.98 35.62
C LYS A 341 -11.15 4.87 35.20
N PHE A 342 -11.38 5.93 34.41
CA PHE A 342 -10.30 6.81 34.00
C PHE A 342 -9.78 7.70 35.12
N TYR A 343 -10.65 8.10 36.02
CA TYR A 343 -10.27 8.82 37.24
C TYR A 343 -9.52 7.91 38.23
N GLU A 344 -9.91 6.64 38.32
CA GLU A 344 -9.18 5.64 39.09
C GLU A 344 -7.78 5.42 38.56
N GLN A 345 -7.63 5.21 37.22
CA GLN A 345 -6.33 5.09 36.58
C GLN A 345 -5.48 6.36 36.70
N LEU A 346 -6.11 7.53 36.64
CA LEU A 346 -5.45 8.83 36.88
C LEU A 346 -4.92 8.91 38.29
N ALA A 347 -5.72 8.49 39.27
CA ALA A 347 -5.31 8.43 40.65
C ALA A 347 -4.13 7.48 40.87
N GLN A 348 -4.18 6.28 40.27
CA GLN A 348 -3.07 5.32 40.34
C GLN A 348 -1.78 5.93 39.78
N SER A 349 -1.84 6.68 38.69
CA SER A 349 -0.68 7.38 38.14
C SER A 349 -0.17 8.49 39.08
N HIS A 350 -1.08 9.23 39.72
CA HIS A 350 -0.72 10.22 40.74
C HIS A 350 -0.11 9.57 42.00
N LEU A 351 -0.62 8.40 42.42
CA LEU A 351 -0.05 7.65 43.55
C LEU A 351 1.38 7.20 43.27
N GLN A 352 1.66 6.73 42.06
CA GLN A 352 3.00 6.30 41.63
C GLN A 352 3.98 7.48 41.48
N ASP A 353 3.45 8.69 41.18
CA ASP A 353 4.23 9.94 41.12
C ASP A 353 4.20 10.71 42.47
N GLU A 354 3.77 10.03 43.53
CA GLU A 354 3.69 10.56 44.92
C GLU A 354 2.87 11.85 45.09
N GLN A 355 1.98 12.15 44.14
CA GLN A 355 1.08 13.31 44.17
C GLN A 355 -0.20 13.01 44.96
N TRP A 356 -0.07 12.72 46.26
CA TRP A 356 -1.13 12.17 47.13
C TRP A 356 -2.43 12.97 47.13
N ALA A 357 -2.34 14.32 47.20
CA ALA A 357 -3.52 15.19 47.18
C ALA A 357 -4.28 15.14 45.85
N LYS A 358 -3.56 15.02 44.72
CA LYS A 358 -4.20 14.87 43.42
C LYS A 358 -4.77 13.49 43.20
N ALA A 359 -4.14 12.46 43.77
CA ALA A 359 -4.66 11.11 43.79
C ALA A 359 -5.98 11.04 44.57
N GLU A 360 -6.05 11.66 45.77
CA GLU A 360 -7.25 11.77 46.56
C GLU A 360 -8.42 12.36 45.74
N ALA A 361 -8.19 13.54 45.15
CA ALA A 361 -9.20 14.23 44.34
C ALA A 361 -9.66 13.41 43.11
N ALA A 362 -8.77 12.63 42.52
CA ALA A 362 -9.12 11.77 41.39
C ALA A 362 -9.93 10.55 41.86
N LEU A 363 -9.58 9.93 43.01
CA LEU A 363 -10.34 8.80 43.58
C LEU A 363 -11.75 9.21 43.98
N GLU A 364 -11.92 10.40 44.57
CA GLU A 364 -13.22 10.96 44.89
C GLU A 364 -14.11 11.09 43.65
N LYS A 365 -13.53 11.61 42.55
CA LYS A 365 -14.23 11.70 41.26
C LYS A 365 -14.51 10.33 40.63
N ALA A 366 -13.63 9.34 40.83
CA ALA A 366 -13.84 7.99 40.37
C ALA A 366 -15.08 7.39 41.03
N LEU A 367 -15.19 7.55 42.35
CA LEU A 367 -16.34 7.06 43.15
C LEU A 367 -17.63 7.83 42.82
N GLU A 368 -17.54 9.15 42.60
CA GLU A 368 -18.67 9.99 42.18
C GLU A 368 -19.23 9.54 40.81
N LYS A 369 -18.37 9.31 39.85
CA LYS A 369 -18.73 8.85 38.49
C LYS A 369 -19.28 7.40 38.51
N GLY A 370 -18.79 6.58 39.43
CA GLY A 370 -19.18 5.17 39.52
C GLY A 370 -18.77 4.35 38.31
N LYS A 371 -19.47 3.28 38.00
CA LYS A 371 -19.17 2.30 36.95
C LYS A 371 -17.72 1.76 37.08
N LEU A 372 -17.31 1.49 38.31
CA LEU A 372 -16.04 0.89 38.66
C LEU A 372 -16.21 -0.64 38.73
N GLU A 373 -15.18 -1.37 38.31
CA GLU A 373 -15.17 -2.84 38.41
C GLU A 373 -15.12 -3.29 39.89
N LYS A 374 -14.23 -2.65 40.68
CA LYS A 374 -14.00 -2.94 42.09
C LYS A 374 -14.01 -1.65 42.89
N PRO A 375 -15.19 -1.16 43.28
CA PRO A 375 -15.30 0.08 44.07
C PRO A 375 -14.56 0.02 45.40
N ALA A 376 -14.47 -1.16 46.01
CA ALA A 376 -13.76 -1.37 47.27
C ALA A 376 -12.24 -1.09 47.16
N ASP A 377 -11.61 -1.47 46.06
CA ASP A 377 -10.22 -1.15 45.79
C ASP A 377 -10.01 0.37 45.71
N THR A 378 -10.95 1.08 45.04
CA THR A 378 -10.94 2.53 44.96
C THR A 378 -11.05 3.20 46.35
N TRP A 379 -11.91 2.68 47.21
CA TRP A 379 -12.01 3.12 48.62
C TRP A 379 -10.73 2.85 49.40
N LEU A 380 -10.10 1.69 49.19
CA LEU A 380 -8.83 1.34 49.84
C LEU A 380 -7.70 2.34 49.40
N LEU A 381 -7.59 2.59 48.11
CA LEU A 381 -6.62 3.57 47.60
C LEU A 381 -6.88 4.98 48.09
N LEU A 382 -8.15 5.39 48.21
CA LEU A 382 -8.54 6.67 48.77
C LEU A 382 -8.12 6.78 50.27
N GLY A 383 -8.30 5.74 51.04
CA GLY A 383 -7.80 5.66 52.42
C GLY A 383 -6.28 5.85 52.49
N ILE A 384 -5.53 5.16 51.62
CA ILE A 384 -4.07 5.29 51.55
C ILE A 384 -3.66 6.72 51.19
N ALA A 385 -4.26 7.34 50.16
CA ALA A 385 -3.98 8.71 49.78
C ALA A 385 -4.21 9.71 50.96
N ARG A 386 -5.29 9.49 51.71
CA ARG A 386 -5.65 10.31 52.88
C ARG A 386 -4.68 10.12 54.06
N VAL A 387 -4.15 8.91 54.26
CA VAL A 387 -3.07 8.69 55.24
C VAL A 387 -1.82 9.51 54.88
N ARG A 388 -1.47 9.50 53.62
CA ARG A 388 -0.29 10.25 53.12
C ARG A 388 -0.44 11.77 53.17
N THR A 389 -1.70 12.26 53.24
CA THR A 389 -2.04 13.68 53.44
C THR A 389 -2.45 13.98 54.87
N GLU A 390 -2.20 13.06 55.81
CA GLU A 390 -2.46 13.15 57.26
C GLU A 390 -3.93 13.40 57.62
N LYS A 391 -4.86 13.07 56.72
CA LYS A 391 -6.32 13.13 56.93
C LYS A 391 -6.86 11.86 57.58
N TYR A 392 -6.40 11.54 58.80
CA TYR A 392 -6.62 10.21 59.42
C TYR A 392 -8.08 9.85 59.59
N ASP A 393 -8.95 10.76 60.08
CA ASP A 393 -10.38 10.50 60.26
C ASP A 393 -11.09 10.19 58.95
N ALA A 394 -10.71 10.93 57.89
CA ALA A 394 -11.24 10.68 56.55
C ALA A 394 -10.70 9.38 55.93
N ALA A 395 -9.46 9.01 56.26
CA ALA A 395 -8.87 7.73 55.85
C ALA A 395 -9.61 6.53 56.50
N ILE A 396 -9.88 6.59 57.80
CA ILE A 396 -10.63 5.55 58.49
C ILE A 396 -12.03 5.35 57.88
N LYS A 397 -12.72 6.44 57.53
CA LYS A 397 -14.01 6.36 56.84
C LYS A 397 -13.91 5.66 55.48
N ALA A 398 -12.87 5.94 54.72
CA ALA A 398 -12.63 5.29 53.43
C ALA A 398 -12.28 3.80 53.61
N PHE A 399 -11.43 3.46 54.57
CA PHE A 399 -11.08 2.07 54.85
C PHE A 399 -12.28 1.25 55.35
N ARG A 400 -13.20 1.84 56.15
CA ARG A 400 -14.44 1.17 56.51
C ARG A 400 -15.28 0.80 55.31
N LYS A 401 -15.37 1.69 54.32
CA LYS A 401 -16.06 1.41 53.05
C LYS A 401 -15.35 0.34 52.23
N ALA A 402 -14.03 0.31 52.24
CA ALA A 402 -13.28 -0.78 51.63
C ALA A 402 -13.46 -2.11 52.36
N GLY A 403 -13.68 -2.05 53.67
CA GLY A 403 -13.90 -3.23 54.53
C GLY A 403 -15.24 -3.92 54.35
N ASP A 404 -16.16 -3.32 53.59
CA ASP A 404 -17.47 -3.95 53.26
C ASP A 404 -17.29 -5.07 52.19
N ASP A 405 -16.11 -5.24 51.60
CA ASP A 405 -15.78 -6.24 50.59
C ASP A 405 -14.69 -7.20 51.11
N ASP A 406 -14.93 -8.50 50.95
CA ASP A 406 -14.06 -9.56 51.49
C ASP A 406 -12.60 -9.50 50.96
N ASP A 407 -12.41 -9.10 49.68
CA ASP A 407 -11.09 -9.02 49.07
C ASP A 407 -10.23 -7.92 49.72
N THR A 408 -10.84 -6.83 50.16
CA THR A 408 -10.16 -5.64 50.71
C THR A 408 -10.26 -5.49 52.20
N ALA A 409 -11.17 -6.22 52.86
CA ALA A 409 -11.48 -6.10 54.31
C ALA A 409 -10.24 -6.25 55.19
N ARG A 410 -9.43 -7.28 54.94
CA ARG A 410 -8.22 -7.55 55.72
C ARG A 410 -7.21 -6.39 55.70
N ASP A 411 -6.99 -5.81 54.53
CA ASP A 411 -6.05 -4.73 54.38
C ASP A 411 -6.62 -3.40 54.95
N ALA A 412 -7.90 -3.15 54.74
CA ALA A 412 -8.61 -2.02 55.32
C ALA A 412 -8.54 -2.01 56.86
N PHE A 413 -8.82 -3.14 57.49
CA PHE A 413 -8.72 -3.26 58.98
C PHE A 413 -7.26 -3.15 59.48
N ARG A 414 -6.29 -3.60 58.72
CA ARG A 414 -4.90 -3.42 59.08
C ARG A 414 -4.50 -1.94 59.09
N TRP A 415 -4.94 -1.18 58.08
CA TRP A 415 -4.72 0.24 58.01
C TRP A 415 -5.41 1.01 59.13
N ILE A 416 -6.68 0.70 59.45
CA ILE A 416 -7.42 1.32 60.54
C ILE A 416 -6.67 1.15 61.88
N ARG A 417 -6.27 -0.10 62.22
CA ARG A 417 -5.50 -0.35 63.43
C ARG A 417 -4.16 0.39 63.48
N SER A 418 -3.50 0.51 62.38
CA SER A 418 -2.21 1.25 62.29
C SER A 418 -2.40 2.74 62.59
N ILE A 419 -3.47 3.35 62.03
CA ILE A 419 -3.82 4.74 62.28
C ILE A 419 -4.21 4.97 63.74
N GLU A 420 -5.09 4.13 64.30
CA GLU A 420 -5.56 4.23 65.68
C GLU A 420 -4.39 4.15 66.67
N ARG A 421 -3.43 3.24 66.45
CA ARG A 421 -2.20 3.14 67.24
C ARG A 421 -1.38 4.40 67.17
N ARG A 422 -1.12 4.94 65.97
CA ARG A 422 -0.37 6.18 65.77
C ARG A 422 -1.03 7.36 66.51
N LEU A 423 -2.36 7.51 66.39
CA LEU A 423 -3.10 8.56 67.05
C LEU A 423 -3.07 8.44 68.60
N ALA A 424 -3.03 7.21 69.13
CA ALA A 424 -2.85 6.97 70.56
C ALA A 424 -1.45 7.40 71.03
N GLU A 425 -0.41 6.97 70.32
CA GLU A 425 0.99 7.36 70.61
C GLU A 425 1.19 8.89 70.57
N GLU A 426 0.56 9.59 69.60
CA GLU A 426 0.60 11.08 69.52
C GLU A 426 -0.16 11.79 70.65
N ARG A 427 -1.22 11.17 71.16
CA ARG A 427 -1.96 11.70 72.34
C ARG A 427 -1.15 11.51 73.63
N ASP A 428 -0.58 10.35 73.82
CA ASP A 428 0.25 10.07 74.98
C ASP A 428 1.49 10.98 75.03
N ALA A 429 2.16 11.15 73.91
CA ALA A 429 3.30 12.06 73.82
C ALA A 429 2.94 13.54 74.10
N LYS A 430 1.69 13.96 73.81
CA LYS A 430 1.19 15.33 74.12
C LYS A 430 0.70 15.46 75.57
N SER A 431 0.38 14.35 76.26
CA SER A 431 -0.01 14.36 77.67
C SER A 431 1.18 14.39 78.63
N ASP A 432 2.35 13.93 78.17
CA ASP A 432 3.58 13.82 78.96
C ASP A 432 4.54 15.01 78.77
N GLY A 433 4.20 16.03 77.98
CA GLY A 433 4.97 17.27 77.75
C GLY A 433 4.17 18.48 78.20
#